data_677004ba9c08b2a921fafef9bbbd9cf7
#
_entry.id   677004ba9c08b2a921fafef9bbbd9cf7
#
_cell.length_a   1.000
_cell.length_b   1.000
_cell.length_c   1.000
_cell.angle_alpha   90.00
_cell.angle_beta   90.00
_cell.angle_gamma   90.00
#
_symmetry.space_group_name_H-M   'P 1'
#
loop_
_entity.id
_entity.type
_entity.pdbx_description
1 polymer ?
#
loop_
_entity_poly.entity_id
_entity_poly.type
_entity_poly.pdbx_seq_one_letter_code
_entity_poly.pdbx_strand_id
1 'polypeptide(L)'
;MPAAFFTCVVALWIPLWILGARPQSELRNLLPFNLPISALTALCPGVAAVALAFRAGNGRAARRLISHAWDYRRAANRWYAAALLVMPGIMLLSYAAMRALGRSLPEANLSFTDATLLIVPFVIGAFGEELGWQGYAFDPLAGRLGVRLAAVVLALFWASWHAIPFVETGHDADWVVGQTIATAGLRVIIVWLYVGVGGSVLAAIDFHAMTNVSDFMFPVNGYYDPFVTGILVLLLAAVALRVMPRGATRRNAP
;
A
#
# COMPACT_ATOMS: atom_id res chain seq x y z
N MET A 1 -5.83 21.36 5.49
CA MET A 1 -6.52 20.11 5.12
C MET A 1 -5.65 18.84 5.26
N PRO A 2 -4.42 18.68 4.75
CA PRO A 2 -3.66 17.44 4.97
C PRO A 2 -3.45 17.10 6.45
N ALA A 3 -3.11 18.07 7.30
CA ALA A 3 -2.88 17.83 8.73
C ALA A 3 -4.10 17.19 9.42
N ALA A 4 -5.30 17.70 9.21
CA ALA A 4 -6.51 17.13 9.81
C ALA A 4 -6.74 15.67 9.39
N PHE A 5 -6.43 15.33 8.13
CA PHE A 5 -6.53 13.95 7.65
C PHE A 5 -5.55 13.03 8.40
N PHE A 6 -4.26 13.38 8.46
CA PHE A 6 -3.26 12.59 9.15
C PHE A 6 -3.58 12.44 10.65
N THR A 7 -4.05 13.52 11.30
CA THR A 7 -4.49 13.45 12.71
C THR A 7 -5.65 12.49 12.90
N CYS A 8 -6.68 12.55 12.03
CA CYS A 8 -7.81 11.63 12.10
C CYS A 8 -7.38 10.17 11.90
N VAL A 9 -6.50 9.92 10.93
CA VAL A 9 -5.99 8.57 10.67
C VAL A 9 -5.23 8.03 11.88
N VAL A 10 -4.31 8.80 12.46
CA VAL A 10 -3.56 8.40 13.67
C VAL A 10 -4.52 8.15 14.85
N ALA A 11 -5.51 9.01 15.06
CA ALA A 11 -6.49 8.83 16.12
C ALA A 11 -7.32 7.53 15.98
N LEU A 12 -7.60 7.10 14.73
CA LEU A 12 -8.28 5.85 14.45
C LEU A 12 -7.35 4.62 14.58
N TRP A 13 -6.05 4.78 14.33
CA TRP A 13 -5.08 3.69 14.43
C TRP A 13 -4.77 3.28 15.87
N ILE A 14 -4.56 4.24 16.76
CA ILE A 14 -4.11 4.00 18.13
C ILE A 14 -4.95 2.93 18.86
N PRO A 15 -6.29 2.97 18.86
CA PRO A 15 -7.10 1.93 19.51
C PRO A 15 -6.87 0.53 18.90
N LEU A 16 -6.71 0.45 17.59
CA LEU A 16 -6.52 -0.83 16.90
C LEU A 16 -5.13 -1.42 17.17
N TRP A 17 -4.08 -0.59 17.27
CA TRP A 17 -2.75 -1.05 17.68
C TRP A 17 -2.75 -1.55 19.13
N ILE A 18 -3.38 -0.82 20.05
CA ILE A 18 -3.49 -1.24 21.47
C ILE A 18 -4.24 -2.58 21.58
N LEU A 19 -5.26 -2.78 20.76
CA LEU A 19 -6.00 -4.04 20.72
C LEU A 19 -5.17 -5.16 20.08
N GLY A 20 -4.43 -4.86 19.00
CA GLY A 20 -3.58 -5.82 18.29
C GLY A 20 -2.41 -6.33 19.13
N ALA A 21 -1.85 -5.47 19.97
CA ALA A 21 -0.75 -5.82 20.87
C ALA A 21 -1.15 -6.79 22.01
N ARG A 22 -2.44 -7.10 22.20
CA ARG A 22 -2.90 -8.02 23.24
C ARG A 22 -2.74 -9.48 22.80
N PRO A 23 -1.98 -10.34 23.56
CA PRO A 23 -1.64 -11.70 23.14
C PRO A 23 -2.82 -12.65 22.95
N GLN A 24 -3.99 -12.35 23.51
CA GLN A 24 -5.16 -13.23 23.57
C GLN A 24 -6.43 -12.62 22.97
N SER A 25 -6.31 -11.74 21.99
CA SER A 25 -7.53 -11.25 21.37
C SER A 25 -8.17 -12.35 20.52
N GLU A 26 -9.35 -12.84 20.95
CA GLU A 26 -10.16 -13.81 20.21
C GLU A 26 -10.43 -13.37 18.75
N LEU A 27 -10.39 -12.08 18.49
CA LEU A 27 -10.47 -11.49 17.16
C LEU A 27 -9.34 -11.91 16.22
N ARG A 28 -8.15 -12.26 16.73
CA ARG A 28 -7.06 -12.78 15.90
C ARG A 28 -7.46 -14.07 15.18
N ASN A 29 -8.32 -14.87 15.81
CA ASN A 29 -8.85 -16.11 15.22
C ASN A 29 -10.05 -15.88 14.29
N LEU A 30 -10.62 -14.68 14.28
CA LEU A 30 -11.77 -14.34 13.43
C LEU A 30 -11.34 -13.78 12.07
N LEU A 31 -10.10 -13.29 11.96
CA LEU A 31 -9.59 -12.78 10.70
C LEU A 31 -8.96 -13.92 9.88
N PRO A 32 -9.22 -14.01 8.57
CA PRO A 32 -8.55 -14.98 7.72
C PRO A 32 -7.04 -14.75 7.74
N PHE A 33 -6.26 -15.82 7.60
CA PHE A 33 -4.80 -15.79 7.49
C PHE A 33 -4.03 -15.34 8.75
N ASN A 34 -4.62 -15.47 9.96
CA ASN A 34 -4.00 -15.05 11.21
C ASN A 34 -3.55 -13.58 11.22
N LEU A 35 -4.25 -12.72 10.50
CA LEU A 35 -3.97 -11.29 10.50
C LEU A 35 -4.20 -10.71 11.91
N PRO A 36 -3.32 -9.82 12.39
CA PRO A 36 -3.53 -9.12 13.65
C PRO A 36 -4.72 -8.17 13.52
N ILE A 37 -5.33 -7.79 14.66
CA ILE A 37 -6.42 -6.80 14.65
C ILE A 37 -5.98 -5.48 14.04
N SER A 38 -4.70 -5.13 14.20
CA SER A 38 -4.11 -3.95 13.59
C SER A 38 -4.22 -3.95 12.04
N ALA A 39 -4.44 -5.10 11.39
CA ALA A 39 -4.74 -5.12 9.96
C ALA A 39 -6.04 -4.36 9.60
N LEU A 40 -6.98 -4.22 10.54
CA LEU A 40 -8.19 -3.39 10.34
C LEU A 40 -7.85 -1.90 10.20
N THR A 41 -6.66 -1.47 10.60
CA THR A 41 -6.18 -0.10 10.37
C THR A 41 -6.13 0.27 8.88
N ALA A 42 -6.07 -0.72 7.98
CA ALA A 42 -6.18 -0.53 6.54
C ALA A 42 -7.46 0.23 6.11
N LEU A 43 -8.52 0.16 6.90
CA LEU A 43 -9.77 0.88 6.61
C LEU A 43 -9.75 2.34 7.11
N CYS A 44 -8.88 2.67 8.06
CA CYS A 44 -8.86 3.99 8.72
C CYS A 44 -8.63 5.17 7.78
N PRO A 45 -7.72 5.10 6.78
CA PRO A 45 -7.53 6.20 5.84
C PRO A 45 -8.78 6.51 5.02
N GLY A 46 -9.47 5.48 4.54
CA GLY A 46 -10.73 5.62 3.81
C GLY A 46 -11.84 6.20 4.67
N VAL A 47 -11.99 5.70 5.91
CA VAL A 47 -12.97 6.22 6.88
C VAL A 47 -12.71 7.69 7.20
N ALA A 48 -11.46 8.07 7.48
CA ALA A 48 -11.07 9.45 7.72
C ALA A 48 -11.36 10.35 6.51
N ALA A 49 -11.02 9.89 5.31
CA ALA A 49 -11.25 10.62 4.07
C ALA A 49 -12.74 10.84 3.80
N VAL A 50 -13.57 9.81 3.92
CA VAL A 50 -15.01 9.89 3.72
C VAL A 50 -15.65 10.82 4.76
N ALA A 51 -15.27 10.70 6.04
CA ALA A 51 -15.78 11.56 7.11
C ALA A 51 -15.43 13.04 6.88
N LEU A 52 -14.19 13.33 6.50
CA LEU A 52 -13.75 14.70 6.21
C LEU A 52 -14.38 15.26 4.94
N ALA A 53 -14.53 14.45 3.89
CA ALA A 53 -15.22 14.84 2.67
C ALA A 53 -16.71 15.14 2.95
N PHE A 54 -17.37 14.32 3.78
CA PHE A 54 -18.74 14.53 4.19
C PHE A 54 -18.90 15.86 4.96
N ARG A 55 -18.00 16.13 5.90
CA ARG A 55 -18.02 17.41 6.67
C ARG A 55 -17.77 18.63 5.80
N ALA A 56 -16.93 18.52 4.77
CA ALA A 56 -16.57 19.65 3.91
C ALA A 56 -17.62 19.97 2.82
N GLY A 57 -18.34 18.97 2.33
CA GLY A 57 -19.22 19.15 1.16
C GLY A 57 -20.44 18.23 1.17
N ASN A 58 -20.86 17.76 2.36
CA ASN A 58 -21.97 16.83 2.58
C ASN A 58 -21.82 15.48 1.83
N GLY A 59 -22.90 14.72 1.68
CA GLY A 59 -22.90 13.40 1.05
C GLY A 59 -22.46 13.41 -0.44
N ARG A 60 -22.52 14.53 -1.13
CA ARG A 60 -22.08 14.62 -2.54
C ARG A 60 -20.55 14.54 -2.67
N ALA A 61 -19.80 15.19 -1.77
CA ALA A 61 -18.34 15.13 -1.79
C ALA A 61 -17.84 13.74 -1.42
N ALA A 62 -18.41 13.10 -0.39
CA ALA A 62 -18.09 11.73 -0.02
C ALA A 62 -18.39 10.74 -1.16
N ARG A 63 -19.53 10.85 -1.81
CA ARG A 63 -19.91 10.00 -2.95
C ARG A 63 -18.96 10.18 -4.14
N ARG A 64 -18.54 11.43 -4.46
CA ARG A 64 -17.53 11.70 -5.49
C ARG A 64 -16.20 11.05 -5.17
N LEU A 65 -15.75 11.11 -3.92
CA LEU A 65 -14.51 10.48 -3.48
C LEU A 65 -14.56 8.96 -3.72
N ILE A 66 -15.65 8.31 -3.29
CA ILE A 66 -15.84 6.87 -3.45
C ILE A 66 -15.92 6.48 -4.93
N SER A 67 -16.68 7.23 -5.75
CA SER A 67 -16.79 6.93 -7.18
C SER A 67 -15.47 7.08 -7.92
N HIS A 68 -14.60 7.98 -7.47
CA HIS A 68 -13.25 8.17 -8.02
C HIS A 68 -12.34 6.95 -7.85
N ALA A 69 -12.59 6.11 -6.85
CA ALA A 69 -11.82 4.89 -6.64
C ALA A 69 -12.01 3.86 -7.75
N TRP A 70 -13.11 3.95 -8.51
CA TRP A 70 -13.46 3.04 -9.59
C TRP A 70 -13.30 3.67 -10.98
N ASP A 71 -12.66 4.83 -11.08
CA ASP A 71 -12.50 5.57 -12.34
C ASP A 71 -11.44 4.89 -13.23
N TYR A 72 -11.91 3.97 -14.09
CA TYR A 72 -11.07 3.26 -15.06
C TYR A 72 -10.81 4.12 -16.29
N ARG A 73 -9.55 4.27 -16.66
CA ARG A 73 -9.09 5.08 -17.79
C ARG A 73 -8.53 4.21 -18.91
N ARG A 74 -9.36 3.84 -19.87
CA ARG A 74 -9.01 2.93 -20.97
C ARG A 74 -7.73 3.32 -21.73
N ALA A 75 -7.47 4.61 -21.91
CA ALA A 75 -6.27 5.10 -22.57
C ALA A 75 -4.96 4.79 -21.83
N ALA A 76 -5.06 4.32 -20.57
CA ALA A 76 -3.92 4.05 -19.69
C ALA A 76 -3.73 2.56 -19.39
N ASN A 77 -4.22 1.64 -20.23
CA ASN A 77 -4.18 0.19 -20.01
C ASN A 77 -2.80 -0.37 -19.64
N ARG A 78 -1.72 0.16 -20.23
CA ARG A 78 -0.34 -0.23 -19.88
C ARG A 78 0.02 -0.01 -18.42
N TRP A 79 -0.57 1.01 -17.80
CA TRP A 79 -0.33 1.33 -16.40
C TRP A 79 -1.08 0.38 -15.45
N TYR A 80 -2.30 -0.04 -15.84
CA TYR A 80 -3.02 -1.09 -15.11
C TYR A 80 -2.32 -2.44 -15.23
N ALA A 81 -1.81 -2.77 -16.43
CA ALA A 81 -0.97 -3.95 -16.59
C ALA A 81 0.30 -3.88 -15.70
N ALA A 82 0.95 -2.71 -15.62
CA ALA A 82 2.07 -2.51 -14.71
C ALA A 82 1.63 -2.66 -13.25
N ALA A 83 0.48 -2.11 -12.84
CA ALA A 83 -0.05 -2.24 -11.49
C ALA A 83 -0.28 -3.72 -11.09
N LEU A 84 -0.73 -4.54 -12.02
CA LEU A 84 -0.99 -5.97 -11.76
C LEU A 84 0.27 -6.83 -11.81
N LEU A 85 1.27 -6.48 -12.63
CA LEU A 85 2.39 -7.39 -12.96
C LEU A 85 3.72 -7.03 -12.28
N VAL A 86 3.90 -5.78 -11.86
CA VAL A 86 5.20 -5.33 -11.30
C VAL A 86 5.54 -6.07 -10.01
N MET A 87 4.60 -6.19 -9.06
CA MET A 87 4.93 -6.87 -7.81
C MET A 87 5.13 -8.38 -7.97
N PRO A 88 4.27 -9.14 -8.68
CA PRO A 88 4.59 -10.52 -9.02
C PRO A 88 5.96 -10.68 -9.70
N GLY A 89 6.31 -9.78 -10.63
CA GLY A 89 7.62 -9.79 -11.27
C GLY A 89 8.78 -9.55 -10.31
N ILE A 90 8.65 -8.61 -9.38
CA ILE A 90 9.64 -8.36 -8.32
C ILE A 90 9.81 -9.59 -7.45
N MET A 91 8.72 -10.26 -7.05
CA MET A 91 8.80 -11.46 -6.21
C MET A 91 9.47 -12.62 -6.93
N LEU A 92 9.17 -12.84 -8.20
CA LEU A 92 9.85 -13.86 -9.01
C LEU A 92 11.35 -13.55 -9.18
N LEU A 93 11.72 -12.29 -9.42
CA LEU A 93 13.12 -11.88 -9.48
C LEU A 93 13.82 -12.04 -8.13
N SER A 94 13.16 -11.69 -7.04
CA SER A 94 13.68 -11.88 -5.68
C SER A 94 13.93 -13.37 -5.40
N TYR A 95 12.97 -14.23 -5.72
CA TYR A 95 13.12 -15.68 -5.62
C TYR A 95 14.31 -16.19 -6.43
N ALA A 96 14.42 -15.79 -7.70
CA ALA A 96 15.52 -16.19 -8.58
C ALA A 96 16.88 -15.71 -8.03
N ALA A 97 16.95 -14.48 -7.53
CA ALA A 97 18.17 -13.92 -6.92
C ALA A 97 18.58 -14.71 -5.65
N MET A 98 17.64 -15.00 -4.76
CA MET A 98 17.91 -15.81 -3.56
C MET A 98 18.39 -17.22 -3.93
N ARG A 99 17.80 -17.86 -4.94
CA ARG A 99 18.25 -19.15 -5.46
C ARG A 99 19.68 -19.07 -6.01
N ALA A 100 19.99 -18.04 -6.78
CA ALA A 100 21.34 -17.81 -7.33
C ALA A 100 22.38 -17.55 -6.24
N LEU A 101 21.97 -16.98 -5.10
CA LEU A 101 22.81 -16.80 -3.92
C LEU A 101 22.96 -18.09 -3.08
N GLY A 102 22.46 -19.23 -3.54
CA GLY A 102 22.58 -20.52 -2.87
C GLY A 102 21.70 -20.70 -1.63
N ARG A 103 20.68 -19.85 -1.45
CA ARG A 103 19.76 -20.00 -0.31
C ARG A 103 18.88 -21.23 -0.49
N SER A 104 18.72 -22.00 0.58
CA SER A 104 17.72 -23.06 0.64
C SER A 104 16.34 -22.44 0.78
N LEU A 105 15.52 -22.58 -0.25
CA LEU A 105 14.17 -22.01 -0.31
C LEU A 105 13.15 -23.14 -0.41
N PRO A 106 11.97 -23.02 0.23
CA PRO A 106 10.89 -23.95 0.00
C PRO A 106 10.41 -23.89 -1.45
N GLU A 107 9.73 -24.94 -1.89
CA GLU A 107 9.08 -24.92 -3.19
C GLU A 107 8.01 -23.82 -3.21
N ALA A 108 7.95 -23.08 -4.32
CA ALA A 108 6.95 -22.02 -4.50
C ALA A 108 5.55 -22.64 -4.60
N ASN A 109 4.70 -22.32 -3.63
CA ASN A 109 3.29 -22.74 -3.68
C ASN A 109 2.46 -21.67 -4.42
N LEU A 110 2.49 -21.72 -5.74
CA LEU A 110 1.73 -20.81 -6.60
C LEU A 110 0.33 -21.36 -6.88
N SER A 111 -0.47 -21.58 -5.82
CA SER A 111 -1.85 -22.02 -5.94
C SER A 111 -2.73 -20.89 -6.50
N PHE A 112 -3.32 -21.12 -7.67
CA PHE A 112 -4.29 -20.18 -8.25
C PHE A 112 -5.54 -20.00 -7.38
N THR A 113 -5.95 -21.05 -6.69
CA THR A 113 -7.09 -21.00 -5.77
C THR A 113 -6.79 -20.08 -4.60
N ASP A 114 -5.62 -20.21 -3.97
CA ASP A 114 -5.23 -19.37 -2.84
C ASP A 114 -5.09 -17.91 -3.27
N ALA A 115 -4.47 -17.64 -4.42
CA ALA A 115 -4.39 -16.29 -4.97
C ALA A 115 -5.78 -15.68 -5.19
N THR A 116 -6.74 -16.46 -5.70
CA THR A 116 -8.12 -16.00 -5.93
C THR A 116 -8.85 -15.71 -4.63
N LEU A 117 -8.65 -16.53 -3.59
CA LEU A 117 -9.25 -16.29 -2.27
C LEU A 117 -8.66 -15.07 -1.58
N LEU A 118 -7.37 -14.80 -1.80
CA LEU A 118 -6.66 -13.65 -1.22
C LEU A 118 -7.04 -12.33 -1.87
N ILE A 119 -7.41 -12.33 -3.16
CA ILE A 119 -7.62 -11.08 -3.90
C ILE A 119 -8.75 -10.24 -3.31
N VAL A 120 -9.83 -10.86 -2.86
CA VAL A 120 -11.01 -10.14 -2.33
C VAL A 120 -10.68 -9.36 -1.06
N PRO A 121 -10.15 -9.98 0.03
CA PRO A 121 -9.82 -9.23 1.24
C PRO A 121 -8.73 -8.19 1.00
N PHE A 122 -7.75 -8.46 0.13
CA PHE A 122 -6.70 -7.48 -0.16
C PHE A 122 -7.16 -6.32 -1.02
N VAL A 123 -8.09 -6.53 -1.95
CA VAL A 123 -8.73 -5.42 -2.67
C VAL A 123 -9.56 -4.56 -1.71
N ILE A 124 -10.27 -5.15 -0.75
CA ILE A 124 -11.02 -4.39 0.28
C ILE A 124 -10.07 -3.56 1.14
N GLY A 125 -8.97 -4.14 1.62
CA GLY A 125 -7.97 -3.43 2.40
C GLY A 125 -7.30 -2.31 1.59
N ALA A 126 -6.83 -2.62 0.39
CA ALA A 126 -6.24 -1.65 -0.53
C ALA A 126 -7.20 -0.51 -0.89
N PHE A 127 -8.49 -0.81 -1.12
CA PHE A 127 -9.52 0.20 -1.32
C PHE A 127 -9.64 1.14 -0.11
N GLY A 128 -9.69 0.58 1.11
CA GLY A 128 -9.75 1.36 2.34
C GLY A 128 -8.56 2.30 2.50
N GLU A 129 -7.37 1.84 2.17
CA GLU A 129 -6.15 2.64 2.24
C GLU A 129 -6.07 3.66 1.11
N GLU A 130 -6.16 3.24 -0.14
CA GLU A 130 -5.89 4.11 -1.29
C GLU A 130 -6.98 5.17 -1.50
N LEU A 131 -8.21 4.93 -1.03
CA LEU A 131 -9.24 5.96 -0.98
C LEU A 131 -8.80 7.15 -0.12
N GLY A 132 -8.11 6.89 0.98
CA GLY A 132 -7.54 7.92 1.86
C GLY A 132 -6.25 8.52 1.32
N TRP A 133 -5.28 7.66 1.00
CA TRP A 133 -3.94 8.11 0.62
C TRP A 133 -3.92 8.80 -0.73
N GLN A 134 -4.38 8.13 -1.78
CA GLN A 134 -4.36 8.66 -3.14
C GLN A 134 -5.62 9.47 -3.47
N GLY A 135 -6.79 9.01 -3.01
CA GLY A 135 -8.06 9.66 -3.32
C GLY A 135 -8.26 11.00 -2.61
N TYR A 136 -7.73 11.15 -1.39
CA TYR A 136 -7.97 12.33 -0.57
C TYR A 136 -6.72 13.13 -0.23
N ALA A 137 -5.62 12.48 0.21
CA ALA A 137 -4.49 13.17 0.81
C ALA A 137 -3.41 13.59 -0.19
N PHE A 138 -3.13 12.77 -1.21
CA PHE A 138 -1.98 12.96 -2.09
C PHE A 138 -2.04 14.25 -2.90
N ASP A 139 -3.13 14.53 -3.62
CA ASP A 139 -3.22 15.68 -4.49
C ASP A 139 -3.07 17.03 -3.75
N PRO A 140 -3.73 17.25 -2.58
CA PRO A 140 -3.48 18.45 -1.77
C PRO A 140 -2.05 18.55 -1.22
N LEU A 141 -1.41 17.42 -0.94
CA LEU A 141 -0.01 17.38 -0.50
C LEU A 141 0.92 17.72 -1.67
N ALA A 142 0.70 17.14 -2.83
CA ALA A 142 1.47 17.39 -4.04
C ALA A 142 1.32 18.83 -4.55
N GLY A 143 0.15 19.44 -4.36
CA GLY A 143 -0.07 20.85 -4.64
C GLY A 143 0.79 21.81 -3.80
N ARG A 144 1.23 21.36 -2.60
CA ARG A 144 2.08 22.17 -1.70
C ARG A 144 3.57 21.87 -1.85
N LEU A 145 3.93 20.60 -2.01
CA LEU A 145 5.30 20.11 -1.95
C LEU A 145 5.87 19.73 -3.34
N GLY A 146 5.04 19.68 -4.36
CA GLY A 146 5.36 19.00 -5.60
C GLY A 146 5.22 17.48 -5.48
N VAL A 147 5.06 16.80 -6.62
CA VAL A 147 4.75 15.36 -6.70
C VAL A 147 5.78 14.49 -5.99
N ARG A 148 7.07 14.74 -6.24
CA ARG A 148 8.15 13.88 -5.73
C ARG A 148 8.27 13.96 -4.21
N LEU A 149 8.27 15.17 -3.65
CA LEU A 149 8.40 15.33 -2.20
C LEU A 149 7.14 14.84 -1.49
N ALA A 150 5.95 15.06 -2.07
CA ALA A 150 4.71 14.51 -1.56
C ALA A 150 4.73 12.97 -1.54
N ALA A 151 5.27 12.34 -2.58
CA ALA A 151 5.45 10.89 -2.62
C ALA A 151 6.35 10.38 -1.50
N VAL A 152 7.48 11.04 -1.26
CA VAL A 152 8.42 10.67 -0.19
C VAL A 152 7.81 10.87 1.20
N VAL A 153 7.16 12.01 1.44
CA VAL A 153 6.50 12.28 2.74
C VAL A 153 5.41 11.24 3.02
N LEU A 154 4.59 10.94 2.02
CA LEU A 154 3.54 9.92 2.16
C LEU A 154 4.14 8.53 2.36
N ALA A 155 5.24 8.21 1.67
CA ALA A 155 5.95 6.93 1.79
C ALA A 155 6.50 6.72 3.21
N LEU A 156 7.15 7.72 3.77
CA LEU A 156 7.70 7.64 5.13
C LEU A 156 6.59 7.49 6.17
N PHE A 157 5.50 8.25 6.04
CA PHE A 157 4.37 8.14 6.95
C PHE A 157 3.71 6.75 6.87
N TRP A 158 3.45 6.26 5.66
CA TRP A 158 2.83 4.97 5.44
C TRP A 158 3.71 3.80 5.90
N ALA A 159 5.01 3.85 5.64
CA ALA A 159 5.95 2.83 6.08
C ALA A 159 6.09 2.79 7.60
N SER A 160 6.16 3.94 8.26
CA SER A 160 6.26 3.98 9.73
C SER A 160 5.05 3.35 10.42
N TRP A 161 3.87 3.51 9.84
CA TRP A 161 2.66 2.86 10.34
C TRP A 161 2.71 1.34 10.21
N HIS A 162 3.24 0.79 9.11
CA HIS A 162 3.36 -0.65 8.91
C HIS A 162 4.33 -1.35 9.87
N ALA A 163 5.28 -0.61 10.44
CA ALA A 163 6.25 -1.19 11.37
C ALA A 163 5.56 -1.86 12.58
N ILE A 164 4.43 -1.30 13.07
CA ILE A 164 3.71 -1.85 14.23
C ILE A 164 3.09 -3.23 13.90
N PRO A 165 2.27 -3.40 12.84
CA PRO A 165 1.79 -4.71 12.43
C PRO A 165 2.90 -5.74 12.19
N PHE A 166 4.05 -5.32 11.65
CA PHE A 166 5.18 -6.23 11.43
C PHE A 166 5.76 -6.75 12.75
N VAL A 167 5.86 -5.91 13.77
CA VAL A 167 6.26 -6.34 15.13
C VAL A 167 5.22 -7.27 15.74
N GLU A 168 3.93 -6.94 15.60
CA GLU A 168 2.82 -7.73 16.15
C GLU A 168 2.71 -9.12 15.51
N THR A 169 3.16 -9.29 14.27
CA THR A 169 3.22 -10.59 13.59
C THR A 169 4.41 -11.44 13.99
N GLY A 170 5.29 -10.93 14.87
CA GLY A 170 6.37 -11.70 15.49
C GLY A 170 7.66 -11.76 14.66
N HIS A 171 7.84 -10.85 13.70
CA HIS A 171 9.09 -10.74 12.95
C HIS A 171 10.21 -10.16 13.81
N ASP A 172 11.44 -10.57 13.54
CA ASP A 172 12.63 -10.00 14.18
C ASP A 172 12.89 -8.55 13.73
N ALA A 173 13.72 -7.83 14.51
CA ALA A 173 13.98 -6.42 14.28
C ALA A 173 14.59 -6.14 12.90
N ASP A 174 15.49 -6.99 12.43
CA ASP A 174 16.16 -6.80 11.14
C ASP A 174 15.15 -6.94 10.00
N TRP A 175 14.28 -7.95 10.06
CA TRP A 175 13.20 -8.12 9.10
C TRP A 175 12.26 -6.91 9.10
N VAL A 176 11.84 -6.44 10.30
CA VAL A 176 10.96 -5.25 10.43
C VAL A 176 11.59 -4.01 9.80
N VAL A 177 12.88 -3.79 10.04
CA VAL A 177 13.61 -2.65 9.44
C VAL A 177 13.66 -2.79 7.92
N GLY A 178 14.06 -3.95 7.40
CA GLY A 178 14.15 -4.20 5.96
C GLY A 178 12.80 -4.01 5.27
N GLN A 179 11.75 -4.61 5.85
CA GLN A 179 10.39 -4.52 5.31
C GLN A 179 9.82 -3.10 5.39
N THR A 180 10.09 -2.35 6.45
CA THR A 180 9.65 -0.96 6.57
C THR A 180 10.29 -0.09 5.48
N ILE A 181 11.59 -0.28 5.21
CA ILE A 181 12.28 0.42 4.13
C ILE A 181 11.71 0.04 2.76
N ALA A 182 11.48 -1.25 2.51
CA ALA A 182 10.85 -1.74 1.28
C ALA A 182 9.44 -1.15 1.11
N THR A 183 8.65 -1.10 2.19
CA THR A 183 7.31 -0.53 2.22
C THR A 183 7.30 0.95 1.81
N ALA A 184 8.30 1.74 2.24
CA ALA A 184 8.44 3.11 1.75
C ALA A 184 8.65 3.16 0.23
N GLY A 185 9.46 2.27 -0.32
CA GLY A 185 9.66 2.14 -1.77
C GLY A 185 8.35 1.77 -2.51
N LEU A 186 7.58 0.83 -1.96
CA LEU A 186 6.28 0.43 -2.52
C LEU A 186 5.31 1.63 -2.61
N ARG A 187 5.24 2.47 -1.59
CA ARG A 187 4.40 3.67 -1.63
C ARG A 187 4.82 4.64 -2.74
N VAL A 188 6.11 4.80 -2.97
CA VAL A 188 6.61 5.61 -4.10
C VAL A 188 6.14 5.04 -5.44
N ILE A 189 6.17 3.71 -5.61
CA ILE A 189 5.70 3.04 -6.82
C ILE A 189 4.19 3.24 -7.00
N ILE A 190 3.39 3.11 -5.93
CA ILE A 190 1.96 3.39 -5.95
C ILE A 190 1.68 4.82 -6.46
N VAL A 191 2.40 5.81 -5.92
CA VAL A 191 2.26 7.20 -6.37
C VAL A 191 2.64 7.36 -7.84
N TRP A 192 3.71 6.71 -8.28
CA TRP A 192 4.14 6.75 -9.68
C TRP A 192 3.08 6.18 -10.62
N LEU A 193 2.49 5.04 -10.29
CA LEU A 193 1.38 4.44 -11.04
C LEU A 193 0.15 5.35 -11.06
N TYR A 194 -0.25 5.88 -9.90
CA TYR A 194 -1.35 6.83 -9.78
C TYR A 194 -1.18 8.03 -10.70
N VAL A 195 -0.01 8.66 -10.68
CA VAL A 195 0.32 9.81 -11.53
C VAL A 195 0.38 9.41 -13.00
N GLY A 196 0.96 8.27 -13.30
CA GLY A 196 1.11 7.73 -14.66
C GLY A 196 -0.23 7.48 -15.36
N VAL A 197 -1.23 7.01 -14.62
CA VAL A 197 -2.61 6.85 -15.12
C VAL A 197 -3.34 8.19 -15.24
N GLY A 198 -2.77 9.29 -14.72
CA GLY A 198 -3.43 10.60 -14.67
C GLY A 198 -4.35 10.76 -13.47
N GLY A 199 -4.03 10.15 -12.33
CA GLY A 199 -4.73 10.27 -11.06
C GLY A 199 -5.86 9.25 -10.87
N SER A 200 -5.69 7.99 -11.28
CA SER A 200 -6.64 6.92 -11.00
C SER A 200 -6.31 6.21 -9.69
N VAL A 201 -7.23 6.26 -8.75
CA VAL A 201 -7.12 5.52 -7.48
C VAL A 201 -7.20 4.01 -7.72
N LEU A 202 -7.93 3.57 -8.75
CA LEU A 202 -8.04 2.15 -9.11
C LEU A 202 -6.67 1.51 -9.37
N ALA A 203 -5.78 2.19 -10.12
CA ALA A 203 -4.44 1.65 -10.37
C ALA A 203 -3.60 1.54 -9.10
N ALA A 204 -3.81 2.43 -8.13
CA ALA A 204 -3.18 2.33 -6.82
C ALA A 204 -3.72 1.14 -6.02
N ILE A 205 -5.04 0.92 -6.04
CA ILE A 205 -5.71 -0.23 -5.42
C ILE A 205 -5.19 -1.54 -6.04
N ASP A 206 -5.13 -1.62 -7.37
CA ASP A 206 -4.68 -2.82 -8.09
C ASP A 206 -3.25 -3.20 -7.70
N PHE A 207 -2.31 -2.24 -7.72
CA PHE A 207 -0.93 -2.52 -7.32
C PHE A 207 -0.81 -2.89 -5.85
N HIS A 208 -1.50 -2.17 -4.96
CA HIS A 208 -1.47 -2.44 -3.53
C HIS A 208 -2.03 -3.84 -3.22
N ALA A 209 -3.18 -4.20 -3.79
CA ALA A 209 -3.76 -5.53 -3.63
C ALA A 209 -2.82 -6.62 -4.16
N MET A 210 -2.21 -6.41 -5.34
CA MET A 210 -1.24 -7.35 -5.91
C MET A 210 0.05 -7.45 -5.10
N THR A 211 0.47 -6.38 -4.42
CA THR A 211 1.57 -6.44 -3.46
C THR A 211 1.24 -7.41 -2.33
N ASN A 212 0.08 -7.25 -1.70
CA ASN A 212 -0.35 -8.11 -0.59
C ASN A 212 -0.55 -9.57 -1.04
N VAL A 213 -1.20 -9.80 -2.18
CA VAL A 213 -1.35 -11.15 -2.75
C VAL A 213 0.02 -11.79 -2.98
N SER A 214 0.95 -11.05 -3.58
CA SER A 214 2.29 -11.56 -3.87
C SER A 214 3.07 -11.90 -2.59
N ASP A 215 2.99 -11.06 -1.55
CA ASP A 215 3.65 -11.30 -0.27
C ASP A 215 3.12 -12.56 0.41
N PHE A 216 1.81 -12.83 0.33
CA PHE A 216 1.20 -14.02 0.91
C PHE A 216 1.46 -15.30 0.09
N MET A 217 1.63 -15.18 -1.22
CA MET A 217 1.98 -16.31 -2.08
C MET A 217 3.44 -16.76 -1.88
N PHE A 218 4.30 -15.86 -1.38
CA PHE A 218 5.69 -16.15 -1.08
C PHE A 218 5.87 -16.17 0.44
N PRO A 219 5.98 -17.33 1.11
CA PRO A 219 6.01 -17.45 2.56
C PRO A 219 7.14 -16.64 3.19
N VAL A 220 6.81 -15.90 4.24
CA VAL A 220 7.73 -14.95 4.90
C VAL A 220 9.01 -15.61 5.40
N ASN A 221 8.93 -16.75 6.07
CA ASN A 221 10.09 -17.47 6.59
C ASN A 221 10.62 -18.53 5.61
N GLY A 222 10.19 -18.49 4.35
CA GLY A 222 10.62 -19.40 3.32
C GLY A 222 11.62 -18.73 2.39
N TYR A 223 11.14 -18.33 1.24
CA TYR A 223 11.99 -17.72 0.21
C TYR A 223 11.82 -16.20 0.06
N TYR A 224 10.98 -15.57 0.88
CA TYR A 224 10.87 -14.12 0.95
C TYR A 224 11.91 -13.53 1.90
N ASP A 225 12.68 -12.59 1.38
CA ASP A 225 13.67 -11.83 2.14
C ASP A 225 13.47 -10.34 1.89
N PRO A 226 13.11 -9.53 2.91
CA PRO A 226 12.81 -8.13 2.74
C PRO A 226 14.00 -7.30 2.25
N PHE A 227 15.24 -7.73 2.49
CA PHE A 227 16.41 -7.02 1.97
C PHE A 227 16.59 -7.26 0.47
N VAL A 228 16.52 -8.52 0.02
CA VAL A 228 16.64 -8.85 -1.41
C VAL A 228 15.48 -8.23 -2.21
N THR A 229 14.25 -8.43 -1.74
CA THR A 229 13.07 -7.85 -2.37
C THR A 229 13.08 -6.33 -2.27
N GLY A 230 13.47 -5.79 -1.12
CA GLY A 230 13.58 -4.36 -0.86
C GLY A 230 14.55 -3.65 -1.79
N ILE A 231 15.69 -4.25 -2.12
CA ILE A 231 16.63 -3.68 -3.09
C ILE A 231 15.94 -3.50 -4.46
N LEU A 232 15.23 -4.52 -4.95
CA LEU A 232 14.51 -4.44 -6.22
C LEU A 232 13.42 -3.36 -6.20
N VAL A 233 12.65 -3.29 -5.11
CA VAL A 233 11.62 -2.27 -4.89
C VAL A 233 12.25 -0.87 -4.87
N LEU A 234 13.33 -0.66 -4.12
CA LEU A 234 13.99 0.63 -4.00
C LEU A 234 14.64 1.10 -5.31
N LEU A 235 15.21 0.18 -6.10
CA LEU A 235 15.72 0.51 -7.42
C LEU A 235 14.60 1.01 -8.34
N LEU A 236 13.46 0.33 -8.36
CA LEU A 236 12.30 0.77 -9.13
C LEU A 236 11.74 2.09 -8.59
N ALA A 237 11.63 2.25 -7.27
CA ALA A 237 11.18 3.50 -6.64
C ALA A 237 12.11 4.68 -6.98
N ALA A 238 13.42 4.46 -7.02
CA ALA A 238 14.38 5.49 -7.42
C ALA A 238 14.20 5.91 -8.90
N VAL A 239 13.94 4.95 -9.79
CA VAL A 239 13.58 5.24 -11.19
C VAL A 239 12.27 6.01 -11.24
N ALA A 240 11.24 5.56 -10.53
CA ALA A 240 9.94 6.21 -10.45
C ALA A 240 10.07 7.68 -10.00
N LEU A 241 10.85 7.96 -8.94
CA LEU A 241 11.11 9.33 -8.46
C LEU A 241 11.81 10.19 -9.53
N ARG A 242 12.70 9.61 -10.32
CA ARG A 242 13.40 10.35 -11.39
C ARG A 242 12.49 10.74 -12.54
N VAL A 243 11.55 9.85 -12.92
CA VAL A 243 10.67 10.05 -14.08
C VAL A 243 9.38 10.80 -13.74
N MET A 244 8.94 10.79 -12.47
CA MET A 244 7.78 11.57 -12.03
C MET A 244 8.01 13.08 -12.21
N PRO A 245 6.95 13.86 -12.51
CA PRO A 245 7.04 15.32 -12.59
C PRO A 245 7.49 15.93 -11.26
N ARG A 246 8.22 17.06 -11.32
CA ARG A 246 8.65 17.79 -10.12
C ARG A 246 7.56 18.73 -9.58
N GLY A 247 6.76 19.33 -10.45
CA GLY A 247 5.71 20.29 -10.09
C GLY A 247 4.42 19.64 -9.60
N ALA A 248 3.40 20.46 -9.30
CA ALA A 248 2.07 20.00 -8.96
C ALA A 248 1.42 19.23 -10.12
N THR A 249 0.51 18.31 -9.81
CA THR A 249 -0.27 17.62 -10.83
C THR A 249 -1.20 18.60 -11.55
N ARG A 250 -1.39 18.44 -12.88
CA ARG A 250 -2.28 19.31 -13.69
C ARG A 250 -3.74 19.33 -13.22
N ARG A 251 -4.14 18.44 -12.32
CA ARG A 251 -5.51 18.39 -11.75
C ARG A 251 -5.81 19.54 -10.79
N ASN A 252 -4.80 20.22 -10.27
CA ASN A 252 -4.90 21.29 -9.26
C ASN A 252 -4.37 22.64 -9.76
N ALA A 253 -4.27 22.85 -11.06
CA ALA A 253 -4.19 24.21 -11.59
C ALA A 253 -5.57 24.86 -11.38
N PRO A 254 -5.65 26.05 -10.73
CA PRO A 254 -6.89 26.75 -10.50
C PRO A 254 -7.61 27.09 -11.80
#